data_959985082bba8db168ab0b61a59ec489
#
_entry.id   959985082bba8db168ab0b61a59ec489
#
_cell.length_a   1.000
_cell.length_b   1.000
_cell.length_c   1.000
_cell.angle_alpha   90.00
_cell.angle_beta   90.00
_cell.angle_gamma   90.00
#
_symmetry.space_group_name_H-M   'P 1'
#
loop_
_entity.id
_entity.type
_entity.pdbx_description
1 polymer ?
#
loop_
_entity_poly.entity_id
_entity_poly.type
_entity_poly.pdbx_seq_one_letter_code
_entity_poly.pdbx_strand_id
1 'polypeptide(L)'
;MEIHRTVNGLQVTVDTNATTPLLDVLRNNLDLRGSRYGCGLEQCGACMVLIDGEPEYACAREIGTISGKSITTIEGLGTPEHPHPLQRAFLSEQAGQCGYCLSGIIISAKALLDRNPSPSRTDIVSALDKPVSYTHLTLPTNREV
;
A
#
# COMPACT_ATOMS: atom_id res chain seq x y z
N MET A 1 -3.89 -23.33 -11.25
CA MET A 1 -4.94 -22.57 -11.97
C MET A 1 -4.39 -21.23 -12.41
N GLU A 2 -4.51 -20.94 -13.68
CA GLU A 2 -4.03 -19.65 -14.19
C GLU A 2 -5.01 -18.54 -13.85
N ILE A 3 -4.50 -17.48 -13.28
CA ILE A 3 -5.28 -16.32 -12.87
C ILE A 3 -4.71 -15.09 -13.58
N HIS A 4 -5.58 -14.39 -14.30
CA HIS A 4 -5.20 -13.19 -15.04
C HIS A 4 -5.61 -11.94 -14.25
N ARG A 5 -4.69 -11.01 -14.10
CA ARG A 5 -4.93 -9.76 -13.36
C ARG A 5 -4.22 -8.60 -14.03
N THR A 6 -4.71 -7.41 -13.76
CA THR A 6 -4.04 -6.17 -14.14
C THR A 6 -3.31 -5.63 -12.91
N VAL A 7 -1.99 -5.56 -12.97
CA VAL A 7 -1.16 -5.07 -11.88
C VAL A 7 -0.25 -3.96 -12.40
N ASN A 8 -0.37 -2.79 -11.82
CA ASN A 8 0.39 -1.60 -12.21
C ASN A 8 0.28 -1.32 -13.72
N GLY A 9 -0.93 -1.49 -14.26
CA GLY A 9 -1.21 -1.23 -15.66
C GLY A 9 -0.83 -2.34 -16.62
N LEU A 10 -0.25 -3.43 -16.12
CA LEU A 10 0.19 -4.55 -16.96
C LEU A 10 -0.69 -5.77 -16.72
N GLN A 11 -0.99 -6.49 -17.80
CA GLN A 11 -1.67 -7.77 -17.71
C GLN A 11 -0.68 -8.83 -17.27
N VAL A 12 -0.98 -9.49 -16.17
CA VAL A 12 -0.13 -10.57 -15.63
C VAL A 12 -0.95 -11.85 -15.51
N THR A 13 -0.26 -12.98 -15.65
CA THR A 13 -0.84 -14.30 -15.46
C THR A 13 -0.04 -15.02 -14.39
N VAL A 14 -0.71 -15.53 -13.37
CA VAL A 14 -0.05 -16.29 -12.30
C VAL A 14 -0.74 -17.63 -12.15
N ASP A 15 0.05 -18.66 -11.87
CA ASP A 15 -0.47 -20.00 -11.60
C ASP A 15 -0.50 -20.19 -10.09
N THR A 16 -1.69 -20.12 -9.52
CA THR A 16 -1.87 -20.24 -8.08
C THR A 16 -3.34 -20.58 -7.77
N ASN A 17 -3.63 -20.84 -6.51
CA ASN A 17 -4.99 -21.08 -6.05
C ASN A 17 -5.76 -19.78 -5.88
N ALA A 18 -7.07 -19.82 -6.12
CA ALA A 18 -7.93 -18.64 -5.96
C ALA A 18 -7.96 -18.12 -4.53
N THR A 19 -7.67 -18.98 -3.55
CA THR A 19 -7.64 -18.61 -2.13
C THR A 19 -6.30 -18.04 -1.67
N THR A 20 -5.30 -18.00 -2.55
CA THR A 20 -3.99 -17.44 -2.19
C THR A 20 -4.11 -15.96 -1.87
N PRO A 21 -3.56 -15.48 -0.74
CA PRO A 21 -3.59 -14.05 -0.44
C PRO A 21 -2.88 -13.23 -1.52
N LEU A 22 -3.45 -12.09 -1.85
CA LEU A 22 -2.86 -11.19 -2.84
C LEU A 22 -1.41 -10.84 -2.52
N LEU A 23 -1.12 -10.61 -1.24
CA LEU A 23 0.23 -10.26 -0.80
C LEU A 23 1.25 -11.33 -1.22
N ASP A 24 0.90 -12.61 -1.05
CA ASP A 24 1.79 -13.71 -1.43
C ASP A 24 2.01 -13.74 -2.95
N VAL A 25 0.95 -13.50 -3.72
CA VAL A 25 1.05 -13.44 -5.19
C VAL A 25 1.98 -12.30 -5.61
N LEU A 26 1.81 -11.12 -5.03
CA LEU A 26 2.65 -9.97 -5.36
C LEU A 26 4.13 -10.26 -5.08
N ARG A 27 4.43 -10.79 -3.91
CA ARG A 27 5.81 -10.99 -3.47
C ARG A 27 6.47 -12.21 -4.10
N ASN A 28 5.74 -13.32 -4.24
CA ASN A 28 6.32 -14.60 -4.62
C ASN A 28 6.18 -14.90 -6.11
N ASN A 29 5.06 -14.52 -6.72
CA ASN A 29 4.83 -14.79 -8.14
C ASN A 29 5.26 -13.63 -9.04
N LEU A 30 5.09 -12.39 -8.58
CA LEU A 30 5.34 -11.20 -9.38
C LEU A 30 6.60 -10.44 -8.96
N ASP A 31 7.25 -10.86 -7.90
CA ASP A 31 8.49 -10.23 -7.38
C ASP A 31 8.29 -8.74 -7.03
N LEU A 32 7.08 -8.35 -6.68
CA LEU A 32 6.75 -7.01 -6.23
C LEU A 32 6.78 -6.98 -4.70
N ARG A 33 7.93 -6.61 -4.14
CA ARG A 33 8.22 -6.79 -2.72
C ARG A 33 8.05 -5.55 -1.87
N GLY A 34 7.56 -4.46 -2.46
CA GLY A 34 7.30 -3.23 -1.70
C GLY A 34 6.18 -3.36 -0.69
N SER A 35 5.14 -4.12 -1.02
CA SER A 35 4.09 -4.48 -0.07
C SER A 35 4.61 -5.58 0.86
N ARG A 36 4.40 -5.43 2.17
CA ARG A 36 5.05 -6.29 3.15
C ARG A 36 4.07 -6.91 4.13
N TYR A 37 4.44 -8.08 4.64
CA TYR A 37 3.67 -8.78 5.64
C TYR A 37 4.01 -8.24 7.04
N GLY A 38 2.99 -7.80 7.75
CA GLY A 38 3.11 -7.39 9.14
C GLY A 38 2.23 -8.23 10.03
N CYS A 39 1.00 -7.77 10.34
CA CYS A 39 0.08 -8.48 11.24
C CYS A 39 -0.64 -9.66 10.59
N GLY A 40 -0.92 -9.61 9.29
CA GLY A 40 -1.74 -10.60 8.60
C GLY A 40 -3.23 -10.55 8.95
N LEU A 41 -3.67 -9.52 9.68
CA LEU A 41 -5.02 -9.40 10.23
C LEU A 41 -5.71 -8.10 9.86
N GLU A 42 -5.31 -7.47 8.78
CA GLU A 42 -5.88 -6.20 8.30
C GLU A 42 -5.76 -5.08 9.34
N GLN A 43 -4.67 -5.00 10.06
CA GLN A 43 -4.50 -4.00 11.12
C GLN A 43 -3.32 -3.05 10.88
N CYS A 44 -2.15 -3.57 10.52
CA CYS A 44 -0.94 -2.74 10.45
C CYS A 44 -0.83 -1.91 9.16
N GLY A 45 -1.42 -2.36 8.05
CA GLY A 45 -1.37 -1.65 6.79
C GLY A 45 -0.07 -1.78 5.99
N ALA A 46 0.92 -2.55 6.47
CA ALA A 46 2.19 -2.73 5.75
C ALA A 46 2.01 -3.34 4.37
N CYS A 47 0.92 -4.07 4.16
CA CYS A 47 0.56 -4.73 2.91
C CYS A 47 -0.39 -3.92 2.02
N MET A 48 -0.70 -2.68 2.39
CA MET A 48 -1.73 -1.88 1.70
C MET A 48 -1.41 -1.72 0.21
N VAL A 49 -2.43 -1.94 -0.62
CA VAL A 49 -2.39 -1.70 -2.06
C VAL A 49 -3.67 -0.98 -2.46
N LEU A 50 -3.71 -0.49 -3.70
CA LEU A 50 -4.96 0.06 -4.26
C LEU A 50 -5.60 -0.98 -5.16
N ILE A 51 -6.88 -1.25 -4.94
CA ILE A 51 -7.69 -2.09 -5.81
C ILE A 51 -8.79 -1.19 -6.38
N ASP A 52 -8.73 -0.93 -7.69
CA ASP A 52 -9.59 0.05 -8.37
C ASP A 52 -9.55 1.42 -7.67
N GLY A 53 -8.37 1.83 -7.20
CA GLY A 53 -8.17 3.12 -6.53
C GLY A 53 -8.52 3.15 -5.05
N GLU A 54 -9.07 2.06 -4.50
CA GLU A 54 -9.43 1.99 -3.08
C GLU A 54 -8.34 1.27 -2.28
N PRO A 55 -7.98 1.74 -1.09
CA PRO A 55 -6.97 1.08 -0.27
C PRO A 55 -7.51 -0.22 0.32
N GLU A 56 -6.78 -1.30 0.13
CA GLU A 56 -7.16 -2.64 0.57
C GLU A 56 -5.95 -3.35 1.16
N TYR A 57 -6.20 -4.22 2.13
CA TYR A 57 -5.17 -5.02 2.77
C TYR A 57 -4.88 -6.28 1.93
N ALA A 58 -3.69 -6.35 1.35
CA ALA A 58 -3.32 -7.48 0.51
C ALA A 58 -3.11 -8.77 1.29
N CYS A 59 -2.82 -8.69 2.59
CA CYS A 59 -2.57 -9.88 3.41
C CYS A 59 -3.81 -10.75 3.60
N ALA A 60 -5.00 -10.16 3.57
CA ALA A 60 -6.25 -10.88 3.80
C ALA A 60 -7.10 -11.03 2.55
N ARG A 61 -6.75 -10.39 1.46
CA ARG A 61 -7.53 -10.42 0.23
C ARG A 61 -7.12 -11.61 -0.64
N GLU A 62 -8.03 -12.54 -0.87
CA GLU A 62 -7.78 -13.67 -1.76
C GLU A 62 -7.76 -13.22 -3.21
N ILE A 63 -6.80 -13.72 -3.99
CA ILE A 63 -6.64 -13.32 -5.38
C ILE A 63 -7.88 -13.60 -6.23
N GLY A 64 -8.63 -14.62 -5.89
CA GLY A 64 -9.85 -15.00 -6.60
C GLY A 64 -10.99 -14.03 -6.43
N THR A 65 -11.01 -13.24 -5.35
CA THR A 65 -12.12 -12.33 -5.03
C THR A 65 -12.05 -10.99 -5.76
N ILE A 66 -10.94 -10.71 -6.42
CA ILE A 66 -10.70 -9.42 -7.08
C ILE A 66 -10.63 -9.53 -8.60
N SER A 67 -11.42 -10.45 -9.15
CA SER A 67 -11.49 -10.64 -10.60
C SER A 67 -11.97 -9.36 -11.29
N GLY A 68 -11.33 -9.01 -12.40
CA GLY A 68 -11.68 -7.84 -13.18
C GLY A 68 -11.26 -6.50 -12.61
N LYS A 69 -10.57 -6.49 -11.46
CA LYS A 69 -10.14 -5.26 -10.82
C LYS A 69 -8.68 -4.97 -11.12
N SER A 70 -8.32 -3.68 -11.08
CA SER A 70 -6.96 -3.21 -11.30
C SER A 70 -6.24 -3.03 -9.96
N ILE A 71 -5.05 -3.60 -9.86
CA ILE A 71 -4.25 -3.57 -8.63
C ILE A 71 -3.08 -2.60 -8.83
N THR A 72 -2.88 -1.68 -7.89
CA THR A 72 -1.75 -0.77 -7.90
C THR A 72 -0.95 -0.97 -6.61
N THR A 73 0.33 -1.29 -6.75
CA THR A 73 1.26 -1.43 -5.63
C THR A 73 2.14 -0.18 -5.53
N ILE A 74 2.97 -0.12 -4.50
CA ILE A 74 3.91 0.99 -4.33
C ILE A 74 4.84 1.12 -5.56
N GLU A 75 5.20 0.01 -6.19
CA GLU A 75 6.04 0.00 -7.38
C GLU A 75 5.36 0.68 -8.57
N GLY A 76 4.04 0.75 -8.57
CA GLY A 76 3.27 1.38 -9.64
C GLY A 76 3.07 2.88 -9.48
N LEU A 77 3.49 3.48 -8.36
CA LEU A 77 3.32 4.92 -8.14
C LEU A 77 4.40 5.74 -8.83
N GLY A 78 5.62 5.22 -8.89
CA GLY A 78 6.72 5.94 -9.50
C GLY A 78 7.98 5.08 -9.54
N THR A 79 9.02 5.60 -10.19
CA THR A 79 10.31 4.93 -10.30
C THR A 79 11.38 5.72 -9.55
N PRO A 80 12.57 5.14 -9.32
CA PRO A 80 13.67 5.92 -8.72
C PRO A 80 14.03 7.17 -9.51
N GLU A 81 13.89 7.13 -10.84
CA GLU A 81 14.16 8.26 -11.73
C GLU A 81 13.03 9.30 -11.72
N HIS A 82 11.79 8.82 -11.54
CA HIS A 82 10.60 9.68 -11.55
C HIS A 82 9.67 9.29 -10.39
N PRO A 83 10.06 9.58 -9.15
CA PRO A 83 9.22 9.20 -7.99
C PRO A 83 7.93 10.01 -7.96
N HIS A 84 6.88 9.38 -7.44
CA HIS A 84 5.63 10.08 -7.18
C HIS A 84 5.88 11.22 -6.17
N PRO A 85 5.13 12.34 -6.26
CA PRO A 85 5.29 13.45 -5.31
C PRO A 85 5.25 13.05 -3.84
N LEU A 86 4.42 12.06 -3.48
CA LEU A 86 4.38 11.52 -2.12
C LEU A 86 5.68 10.82 -1.74
N GLN A 87 6.22 10.01 -2.64
CA GLN A 87 7.50 9.34 -2.40
C GLN A 87 8.61 10.37 -2.21
N ARG A 88 8.61 11.40 -3.04
CA ARG A 88 9.57 12.50 -2.96
C ARG A 88 9.45 13.25 -1.64
N ALA A 89 8.22 13.53 -1.21
CA ALA A 89 7.97 14.22 0.05
C ALA A 89 8.47 13.41 1.25
N PHE A 90 8.21 12.10 1.27
CA PHE A 90 8.68 11.23 2.35
C PHE A 90 10.20 11.17 2.41
N LEU A 91 10.87 11.17 1.26
CA LEU A 91 12.35 11.21 1.21
C LEU A 91 12.86 12.56 1.71
N SER A 92 12.27 13.64 1.23
CA SER A 92 12.68 15.00 1.56
C SER A 92 12.52 15.31 3.05
N GLU A 93 11.42 14.87 3.64
CA GLU A 93 11.11 15.12 5.05
C GLU A 93 11.67 14.03 5.98
N GLN A 94 12.30 13.00 5.42
CA GLN A 94 12.83 11.87 6.19
C GLN A 94 11.79 11.29 7.15
N ALA A 95 10.57 11.10 6.64
CA ALA A 95 9.42 10.74 7.47
C ALA A 95 9.43 9.29 7.94
N GLY A 96 10.20 8.41 7.31
CA GLY A 96 10.27 7.00 7.71
C GLY A 96 11.19 6.79 8.89
N GLN A 97 10.84 5.82 9.75
CA GLN A 97 11.74 5.36 10.81
C GLN A 97 12.52 4.13 10.32
N CYS A 98 12.00 2.90 10.57
CA CYS A 98 12.64 1.71 10.03
C CYS A 98 12.29 1.46 8.55
N GLY A 99 11.21 2.06 8.07
CA GLY A 99 10.77 1.97 6.67
C GLY A 99 9.97 0.73 6.32
N TYR A 100 9.76 -0.19 7.26
CA TYR A 100 9.11 -1.47 6.95
C TYR A 100 7.69 -1.31 6.44
N CYS A 101 6.87 -0.47 7.07
CA CYS A 101 5.48 -0.24 6.66
C CYS A 101 5.29 1.03 5.84
N LEU A 102 6.37 1.65 5.39
CA LEU A 102 6.32 2.93 4.68
C LEU A 102 5.53 2.83 3.37
N SER A 103 5.65 1.72 2.65
CA SER A 103 4.89 1.53 1.41
C SER A 103 3.39 1.60 1.66
N GLY A 104 2.90 0.98 2.74
CA GLY A 104 1.48 1.04 3.11
C GLY A 104 1.03 2.44 3.48
N ILE A 105 1.87 3.21 4.15
CA ILE A 105 1.58 4.60 4.50
C ILE A 105 1.44 5.43 3.23
N ILE A 106 2.36 5.29 2.30
CA ILE A 106 2.35 6.06 1.04
C ILE A 106 1.11 5.69 0.22
N ILE A 107 0.76 4.42 0.13
CA ILE A 107 -0.46 3.98 -0.57
C ILE A 107 -1.71 4.57 0.08
N SER A 108 -1.80 4.55 1.40
CA SER A 108 -2.94 5.14 2.13
C SER A 108 -3.04 6.64 1.90
N ALA A 109 -1.91 7.33 1.90
CA ALA A 109 -1.86 8.77 1.62
C ALA A 109 -2.26 9.07 0.17
N LYS A 110 -1.82 8.25 -0.78
CA LYS A 110 -2.20 8.38 -2.19
C LYS A 110 -3.71 8.26 -2.35
N ALA A 111 -4.33 7.26 -1.71
CA ALA A 111 -5.78 7.08 -1.78
C ALA A 111 -6.51 8.28 -1.19
N LEU A 112 -6.02 8.84 -0.09
CA LEU A 112 -6.61 10.04 0.51
C LEU A 112 -6.53 11.23 -0.44
N LEU A 113 -5.37 11.48 -1.02
CA LEU A 113 -5.18 12.63 -1.92
C LEU A 113 -5.99 12.51 -3.20
N ASP A 114 -6.21 11.28 -3.69
CA ASP A 114 -7.06 11.06 -4.86
C ASP A 114 -8.52 11.41 -4.59
N ARG A 115 -8.99 11.18 -3.35
CA ARG A 115 -10.35 11.51 -2.95
C ARG A 115 -10.49 12.96 -2.51
N ASN A 116 -9.45 13.53 -1.90
CA ASN A 116 -9.47 14.86 -1.31
C ASN A 116 -8.10 15.52 -1.51
N PRO A 117 -7.95 16.36 -2.56
CA PRO A 117 -6.65 16.99 -2.85
C PRO A 117 -6.16 17.96 -1.78
N SER A 118 -7.04 18.42 -0.90
CA SER A 118 -6.70 19.37 0.17
C SER A 118 -7.19 18.85 1.53
N PRO A 119 -6.62 17.72 2.01
CA PRO A 119 -7.10 17.13 3.25
C PRO A 119 -6.73 17.98 4.48
N SER A 120 -7.62 17.99 5.46
CA SER A 120 -7.32 18.56 6.76
C SER A 120 -6.40 17.65 7.56
N ARG A 121 -5.84 18.16 8.67
CA ARG A 121 -5.05 17.32 9.57
C ARG A 121 -5.87 16.13 10.08
N THR A 122 -7.14 16.35 10.40
CA THR A 122 -8.05 15.28 10.85
C THR A 122 -8.21 14.21 9.77
N ASP A 123 -8.37 14.62 8.52
CA ASP A 123 -8.47 13.67 7.39
C ASP A 123 -7.22 12.83 7.25
N ILE A 124 -6.05 13.45 7.39
CA ILE A 124 -4.76 12.76 7.29
C ILE A 124 -4.61 11.74 8.44
N VAL A 125 -4.88 12.17 9.66
CA VAL A 125 -4.80 11.30 10.84
C VAL A 125 -5.72 10.10 10.67
N SER A 126 -6.95 10.32 10.24
CA SER A 126 -7.93 9.26 10.06
C SER A 126 -7.50 8.25 8.99
N ALA A 127 -6.95 8.74 7.88
CA ALA A 127 -6.52 7.89 6.77
C ALA A 127 -5.28 7.06 7.12
N LEU A 128 -4.41 7.57 7.98
CA LEU A 128 -3.14 6.93 8.35
C LEU A 128 -3.22 6.22 9.70
N ASP A 129 -4.39 6.07 10.25
CA ASP A 129 -4.57 5.50 11.60
C ASP A 129 -4.15 4.02 11.71
N LYS A 130 -4.18 3.30 10.61
CA LYS A 130 -3.93 1.86 10.60
C LYS A 130 -2.46 1.45 10.42
N PRO A 131 -1.65 2.17 9.62
CA PRO A 131 -0.26 1.75 9.43
C PRO A 131 0.56 1.82 10.72
N VAL A 132 1.39 0.79 10.93
CA VAL A 132 2.21 0.67 12.14
C VAL A 132 3.16 1.86 12.29
N SER A 133 3.79 2.29 11.20
CA SER A 133 4.70 3.45 11.25
C SER A 133 3.99 4.73 11.65
N TYR A 134 2.74 4.88 11.31
CA TYR A 134 1.97 6.02 11.76
C TYR A 134 1.92 6.06 13.29
N THR A 135 1.66 4.91 13.93
CA THR A 135 1.62 4.83 15.38
C THR A 135 2.95 5.25 16.00
N HIS A 136 4.06 4.79 15.44
CA HIS A 136 5.39 5.15 15.91
C HIS A 136 5.72 6.63 15.70
N LEU A 137 5.32 7.17 14.55
CA LEU A 137 5.57 8.58 14.23
C LEU A 137 4.70 9.51 15.06
N THR A 138 3.45 9.12 15.29
CA THR A 138 2.47 9.98 15.96
C THR A 138 2.77 10.14 17.43
N LEU A 139 3.13 9.08 18.13
CA LEU A 139 3.36 9.13 19.58
C LEU A 139 4.48 10.10 19.96
N PRO A 140 5.67 10.06 19.34
CA PRO A 140 6.70 11.06 19.62
C PRO A 140 6.29 12.47 19.20
N THR A 141 5.66 12.61 18.04
CA THR A 141 5.25 13.90 17.51
C THR A 141 4.20 14.56 18.38
N ASN A 142 3.26 13.80 18.90
CA ASN A 142 2.22 14.32 19.76
C ASN A 142 2.75 14.90 21.06
N ARG A 143 3.87 14.42 21.55
CA ARG A 143 4.51 14.96 22.74
C ARG A 143 5.17 16.32 22.48
N GLU A 144 5.52 16.58 21.24
CA GLU A 144 6.17 17.83 20.85
C GLU A 144 5.16 18.87 20.38
N VAL A 145 4.01 18.41 20.00
CA VAL A 145 2.92 19.27 19.52
C VAL A 145 1.90 19.50 20.62
#